data_a32487fcf00157ddad81897ae8e496f9
#
_entry.id   a32487fcf00157ddad81897ae8e496f9
#
_cell.length_a   1.000
_cell.length_b   1.000
_cell.length_c   1.000
_cell.angle_alpha   90.00
_cell.angle_beta   90.00
_cell.angle_gamma   90.00
#
_symmetry.space_group_name_H-M   'P 1'
#
loop_
_entity.id
_entity.type
_entity.pdbx_description
1 polymer ?
#
loop_
_entity_poly.entity_id
_entity_poly.type
_entity_poly.pdbx_seq_one_letter_code
_entity_poly.pdbx_strand_id
1 'polypeptide(L)'
;MATNPTMLTGLSGNVSIPRMTSTSTAYFVGESGSPTESQQAFDQVNMTPKTVGAFVDYSRRLLLQSSIDVESMIRDDIAKVIATKLDNAAIYGSGSSNEPLGIKDTTGVGTQSISTFGTFAEYIGMETDVAAANADVANMFYLINASARGALKSTEKASNTAQFVFENNEINGYPAIVSNQLANNDVLFGDFSQFVIGMWSGLDLTVDPYANATAGSVIILALQDVDFAVKQPGAFCFGT
;
A
#
# COMPACT_ATOMS: atom_id res chain seq x y z
N MET A 1 -4.96 -2.31 -6.85
CA MET A 1 -4.71 -2.94 -5.53
C MET A 1 -5.85 -3.89 -5.18
N ALA A 2 -5.54 -5.16 -4.92
CA ALA A 2 -6.53 -6.16 -4.48
C ALA A 2 -6.90 -6.02 -2.98
N THR A 3 -6.34 -5.01 -2.31
CA THR A 3 -6.31 -4.85 -0.84
C THR A 3 -7.44 -3.98 -0.28
N ASN A 4 -8.38 -3.54 -1.13
CA ASN A 4 -9.54 -2.73 -0.76
C ASN A 4 -9.23 -1.52 0.17
N PRO A 5 -8.25 -0.66 -0.16
CA PRO A 5 -7.96 0.54 0.61
C PRO A 5 -9.09 1.56 0.52
N THR A 6 -9.15 2.49 1.47
CA THR A 6 -10.09 3.61 1.40
C THR A 6 -9.64 4.60 0.32
N MET A 7 -10.41 4.74 -0.76
CA MET A 7 -10.10 5.67 -1.85
C MET A 7 -10.89 6.96 -1.71
N LEU A 8 -10.20 8.10 -1.72
CA LEU A 8 -10.78 9.44 -1.77
C LEU A 8 -10.47 10.06 -3.12
N THR A 9 -11.48 10.29 -3.94
CA THR A 9 -11.35 10.83 -5.30
C THR A 9 -11.92 12.23 -5.42
N GLY A 10 -11.43 13.01 -6.40
CA GLY A 10 -11.93 14.35 -6.66
C GLY A 10 -11.54 15.38 -5.59
N LEU A 11 -10.39 15.19 -4.97
CA LEU A 11 -9.87 16.09 -3.95
C LEU A 11 -9.41 17.41 -4.58
N SER A 12 -9.47 18.50 -3.80
CA SER A 12 -8.95 19.81 -4.19
C SER A 12 -8.17 20.43 -3.03
N GLY A 13 -7.00 21.01 -3.32
CA GLY A 13 -6.12 21.57 -2.30
C GLY A 13 -5.56 20.53 -1.34
N ASN A 14 -5.03 20.97 -0.20
CA ASN A 14 -4.53 20.07 0.83
C ASN A 14 -5.68 19.50 1.64
N VAL A 15 -5.60 18.20 1.99
CA VAL A 15 -6.62 17.50 2.75
C VAL A 15 -6.03 17.03 4.08
N SER A 16 -6.75 17.28 5.17
CA SER A 16 -6.37 16.82 6.50
C SER A 16 -7.39 15.81 7.00
N ILE A 17 -6.92 14.59 7.32
CA ILE A 17 -7.76 13.52 7.84
C ILE A 17 -7.55 13.47 9.35
N PRO A 18 -8.61 13.67 10.16
CA PRO A 18 -8.50 13.55 11.61
C PRO A 18 -8.28 12.08 12.00
N ARG A 19 -7.38 11.86 12.95
CA ARG A 19 -7.18 10.57 13.61
C ARG A 19 -7.19 10.73 15.12
N MET A 20 -7.69 9.74 15.82
CA MET A 20 -7.64 9.69 17.28
C MET A 20 -6.32 9.03 17.70
N THR A 21 -5.55 9.70 18.56
CA THR A 21 -4.26 9.19 19.06
C THR A 21 -4.34 8.62 20.47
N SER A 22 -5.35 9.01 21.24
CA SER A 22 -5.63 8.38 22.53
C SER A 22 -7.13 8.33 22.80
N THR A 23 -7.55 7.30 23.51
CA THR A 23 -8.93 7.09 23.96
C THR A 23 -9.13 7.63 25.37
N SER A 24 -10.38 7.90 25.74
CA SER A 24 -10.73 8.17 27.13
C SER A 24 -10.57 6.92 27.99
N THR A 25 -10.23 7.10 29.28
CA THR A 25 -10.12 6.02 30.25
C THR A 25 -11.38 5.93 31.09
N ALA A 26 -11.91 4.71 31.24
CA ALA A 26 -13.05 4.45 32.12
C ALA A 26 -12.56 4.04 33.51
N TYR A 27 -13.25 4.49 34.56
CA TYR A 27 -12.93 4.16 35.94
C TYR A 27 -14.14 3.54 36.64
N PHE A 28 -13.90 2.54 37.48
CA PHE A 28 -14.88 2.10 38.47
C PHE A 28 -14.80 3.03 39.67
N VAL A 29 -15.91 3.64 40.06
CA VAL A 29 -15.99 4.54 41.20
C VAL A 29 -16.87 3.95 42.27
N GLY A 30 -16.49 4.12 43.55
CA GLY A 30 -17.29 3.73 44.68
C GLY A 30 -18.51 4.67 44.88
N GLU A 31 -19.36 4.33 45.85
CA GLU A 31 -20.48 5.17 46.25
C GLU A 31 -19.95 6.56 46.70
N SER A 32 -20.47 7.61 46.06
CA SER A 32 -20.03 9.00 46.23
C SER A 32 -18.65 9.36 45.63
N GLY A 33 -17.98 8.47 44.85
CA GLY A 33 -16.74 8.79 44.11
C GLY A 33 -17.05 9.51 42.80
N SER A 34 -16.10 10.36 42.35
CA SER A 34 -16.12 10.96 41.02
C SER A 34 -15.08 10.27 40.12
N PRO A 35 -15.39 9.91 38.88
CA PRO A 35 -14.38 9.44 37.94
C PRO A 35 -13.36 10.54 37.64
N THR A 36 -12.14 10.17 37.41
CA THR A 36 -11.09 11.10 36.96
C THR A 36 -11.36 11.52 35.53
N GLU A 37 -11.31 12.81 35.23
CA GLU A 37 -11.45 13.32 33.88
C GLU A 37 -10.35 12.77 33.00
N SER A 38 -10.70 12.26 31.83
CA SER A 38 -9.77 11.86 30.78
C SER A 38 -10.19 12.48 29.46
N GLN A 39 -9.24 13.04 28.72
CA GLN A 39 -9.51 13.67 27.44
C GLN A 39 -8.96 12.80 26.30
N GLN A 40 -9.71 12.74 25.23
CA GLN A 40 -9.27 12.14 23.97
C GLN A 40 -8.30 13.09 23.28
N ALA A 41 -7.22 12.57 22.74
CA ALA A 41 -6.32 13.35 21.88
C ALA A 41 -6.60 13.04 20.41
N PHE A 42 -6.66 14.11 19.62
CA PHE A 42 -6.82 14.04 18.18
C PHE A 42 -5.59 14.63 17.52
N ASP A 43 -5.19 14.03 16.44
CA ASP A 43 -4.15 14.47 15.52
C ASP A 43 -4.73 14.46 14.10
N GLN A 44 -3.98 14.97 13.13
CA GLN A 44 -4.39 14.97 11.74
C GLN A 44 -3.28 14.48 10.84
N VAL A 45 -3.63 13.67 9.85
CA VAL A 45 -2.73 13.28 8.79
C VAL A 45 -3.01 14.18 7.60
N ASN A 46 -1.98 14.95 7.19
CA ASN A 46 -2.08 15.87 6.08
C ASN A 46 -1.66 15.17 4.78
N MET A 47 -2.46 15.33 3.76
CA MET A 47 -2.21 14.84 2.40
C MET A 47 -2.05 16.03 1.46
N THR A 48 -1.04 15.97 0.62
CA THR A 48 -0.73 17.00 -0.38
C THR A 48 -0.52 16.32 -1.74
N PRO A 49 -1.06 16.89 -2.85
CA PRO A 49 -0.92 16.26 -4.16
C PRO A 49 0.55 16.11 -4.55
N LYS A 50 0.91 14.91 -4.94
CA LYS A 50 2.23 14.55 -5.49
C LYS A 50 2.03 13.93 -6.83
N THR A 51 2.70 14.43 -7.85
CA THR A 51 2.49 14.04 -9.23
C THR A 51 3.40 12.87 -9.59
N VAL A 52 2.82 11.76 -9.99
CA VAL A 52 3.50 10.70 -10.73
C VAL A 52 3.31 10.90 -12.21
N GLY A 53 4.39 10.79 -12.99
CA GLY A 53 4.34 10.97 -14.43
C GLY A 53 5.16 9.95 -15.18
N ALA A 54 4.73 9.64 -16.38
CA ALA A 54 5.46 8.84 -17.35
C ALA A 54 5.29 9.43 -18.73
N PHE A 55 6.35 9.40 -19.55
CA PHE A 55 6.22 9.77 -20.94
C PHE A 55 6.93 8.76 -21.85
N VAL A 56 6.39 8.59 -23.04
CA VAL A 56 6.95 7.73 -24.06
C VAL A 56 7.03 8.52 -25.37
N ASP A 57 8.18 8.47 -26.01
CA ASP A 57 8.44 9.06 -27.33
C ASP A 57 8.49 7.92 -28.37
N TYR A 58 7.68 8.00 -29.41
CA TYR A 58 7.68 7.01 -30.48
C TYR A 58 7.65 7.66 -31.86
N SER A 59 8.30 7.01 -32.84
CA SER A 59 8.42 7.57 -34.18
C SER A 59 7.11 7.45 -34.95
N ARG A 60 6.77 8.49 -35.71
CA ARG A 60 5.64 8.48 -36.66
C ARG A 60 5.71 7.32 -37.65
N ARG A 61 6.93 6.87 -38.01
CA ARG A 61 7.11 5.71 -38.90
C ARG A 61 6.55 4.43 -38.29
N LEU A 62 6.72 4.24 -36.97
CA LEU A 62 6.16 3.09 -36.25
C LEU A 62 4.65 3.04 -36.40
N LEU A 63 3.96 4.17 -36.22
CA LEU A 63 2.50 4.25 -36.38
C LEU A 63 2.04 3.93 -37.79
N LEU A 64 2.80 4.37 -38.81
CA LEU A 64 2.43 4.14 -40.22
C LEU A 64 2.71 2.72 -40.73
N GLN A 65 3.69 2.04 -40.12
CA GLN A 65 4.09 0.67 -40.52
C GLN A 65 3.41 -0.42 -39.70
N SER A 66 2.79 -0.06 -38.58
CA SER A 66 2.12 -1.02 -37.72
C SER A 66 0.73 -1.38 -38.28
N SER A 67 0.43 -2.68 -38.32
CA SER A 67 -0.90 -3.21 -38.66
C SER A 67 -1.83 -3.32 -37.43
N ILE A 68 -1.29 -3.07 -36.25
CA ILE A 68 -2.01 -3.13 -34.96
C ILE A 68 -2.06 -1.71 -34.40
N ASP A 69 -3.07 -1.38 -33.64
CA ASP A 69 -3.18 -0.12 -32.93
C ASP A 69 -2.11 -0.03 -31.82
N VAL A 70 -0.89 0.39 -32.20
CA VAL A 70 0.26 0.55 -31.31
C VAL A 70 0.03 1.67 -30.30
N GLU A 71 -0.76 2.67 -30.66
CA GLU A 71 -1.06 3.78 -29.76
C GLU A 71 -1.87 3.32 -28.55
N SER A 72 -2.89 2.50 -28.75
CA SER A 72 -3.67 1.95 -27.63
C SER A 72 -2.83 1.04 -26.75
N MET A 73 -1.95 0.23 -27.35
CA MET A 73 -1.02 -0.64 -26.61
C MET A 73 -0.06 0.16 -25.75
N ILE A 74 0.49 1.27 -26.26
CA ILE A 74 1.39 2.16 -25.49
C ILE A 74 0.62 2.85 -24.35
N ARG A 75 -0.61 3.30 -24.58
CA ARG A 75 -1.45 3.90 -23.54
C ARG A 75 -1.73 2.91 -22.40
N ASP A 76 -2.05 1.67 -22.72
CA ASP A 76 -2.28 0.59 -21.75
C ASP A 76 -1.01 0.25 -20.97
N ASP A 77 0.14 0.25 -21.63
CA ASP A 77 1.43 0.00 -20.97
C ASP A 77 1.79 1.10 -19.99
N ILE A 78 1.67 2.37 -20.39
CA ILE A 78 1.89 3.52 -19.51
C ILE A 78 0.98 3.45 -18.27
N ALA A 79 -0.31 3.14 -18.46
CA ALA A 79 -1.24 3.01 -17.34
C ALA A 79 -0.82 1.90 -16.35
N LYS A 80 -0.34 0.76 -16.86
CA LYS A 80 0.19 -0.34 -16.02
C LYS A 80 1.48 0.06 -15.29
N VAL A 81 2.38 0.78 -15.95
CA VAL A 81 3.64 1.25 -15.35
C VAL A 81 3.35 2.23 -14.20
N ILE A 82 2.43 3.18 -14.40
CA ILE A 82 2.02 4.12 -13.34
C ILE A 82 1.36 3.35 -12.19
N ALA A 83 0.43 2.43 -12.45
CA ALA A 83 -0.21 1.63 -11.42
C ALA A 83 0.83 0.81 -10.62
N THR A 84 1.82 0.22 -11.29
CA THR A 84 2.91 -0.53 -10.64
C THR A 84 3.77 0.37 -9.76
N LYS A 85 4.10 1.59 -10.22
CA LYS A 85 4.86 2.57 -9.43
C LYS A 85 4.08 3.04 -8.21
N LEU A 86 2.76 3.24 -8.34
CA LEU A 86 1.89 3.60 -7.22
C LEU A 86 1.77 2.47 -6.19
N ASP A 87 1.63 1.22 -6.63
CA ASP A 87 1.61 0.06 -5.73
C ASP A 87 2.93 -0.07 -4.96
N ASN A 88 4.07 0.15 -5.62
CA ASN A 88 5.38 0.15 -4.96
C ASN A 88 5.51 1.33 -3.98
N ALA A 89 5.14 2.54 -4.37
CA ALA A 89 5.19 3.72 -3.51
C ALA A 89 4.23 3.62 -2.31
N ALA A 90 3.09 2.95 -2.44
CA ALA A 90 2.18 2.69 -1.31
C ALA A 90 2.84 1.85 -0.21
N ILE A 91 3.79 0.99 -0.56
CA ILE A 91 4.51 0.15 0.38
C ILE A 91 5.79 0.83 0.87
N TYR A 92 6.64 1.29 -0.08
CA TYR A 92 8.01 1.74 0.17
C TYR A 92 8.25 3.24 -0.01
N GLY A 93 7.23 4.02 -0.29
CA GLY A 93 7.40 5.45 -0.53
C GLY A 93 8.10 6.16 0.63
N SER A 94 9.12 6.94 0.32
CA SER A 94 10.00 7.57 1.31
C SER A 94 9.40 8.81 1.99
N GLY A 95 8.31 9.37 1.47
CA GLY A 95 7.75 10.65 1.92
C GLY A 95 8.62 11.87 1.61
N SER A 96 9.71 11.69 0.86
CA SER A 96 10.66 12.74 0.48
C SER A 96 10.77 12.85 -1.04
N SER A 97 11.42 13.92 -1.53
CA SER A 97 11.67 14.10 -2.98
C SER A 97 10.41 14.00 -3.86
N ASN A 98 9.30 14.56 -3.39
CA ASN A 98 7.98 14.53 -4.05
C ASN A 98 7.37 13.11 -4.17
N GLU A 99 7.85 12.13 -3.41
CA GLU A 99 7.27 10.79 -3.33
C GLU A 99 6.31 10.72 -2.13
N PRO A 100 5.14 10.05 -2.25
CA PRO A 100 4.24 9.80 -1.12
C PRO A 100 4.92 8.97 -0.02
N LEU A 101 4.44 9.09 1.23
CA LEU A 101 4.91 8.25 2.33
C LEU A 101 4.21 6.89 2.27
N GLY A 102 4.97 5.81 2.17
CA GLY A 102 4.50 4.43 2.16
C GLY A 102 4.20 3.89 3.57
N ILE A 103 3.59 2.72 3.61
CA ILE A 103 3.23 2.06 4.87
C ILE A 103 4.49 1.72 5.68
N LYS A 104 5.54 1.21 5.04
CA LYS A 104 6.80 0.78 5.69
C LYS A 104 7.42 1.89 6.53
N ASP A 105 7.53 3.09 6.00
CA ASP A 105 8.23 4.21 6.65
C ASP A 105 7.30 5.09 7.49
N THR A 106 6.01 4.72 7.60
CA THR A 106 5.06 5.44 8.45
C THR A 106 5.35 5.18 9.93
N THR A 107 5.56 6.25 10.68
CA THR A 107 5.82 6.18 12.11
C THR A 107 4.67 5.51 12.87
N GLY A 108 4.99 4.49 13.67
CA GLY A 108 4.01 3.74 14.47
C GLY A 108 3.51 2.44 13.82
N VAL A 109 3.97 2.10 12.62
CA VAL A 109 3.80 0.77 12.04
C VAL A 109 4.69 -0.22 12.79
N GLY A 110 4.14 -1.38 13.17
CA GLY A 110 4.88 -2.48 13.80
C GLY A 110 5.98 -3.01 12.88
N THR A 111 7.09 -3.46 13.45
CA THR A 111 8.19 -4.07 12.69
C THR A 111 8.58 -5.41 13.27
N GLN A 112 8.64 -6.44 12.44
CA GLN A 112 9.06 -7.79 12.83
C GLN A 112 10.25 -8.22 11.98
N SER A 113 11.26 -8.82 12.62
CA SER A 113 12.35 -9.45 11.87
C SER A 113 11.89 -10.78 11.29
N ILE A 114 12.03 -10.94 9.98
CA ILE A 114 11.64 -12.13 9.24
C ILE A 114 12.89 -12.83 8.72
N SER A 115 13.05 -14.11 9.04
CA SER A 115 14.08 -14.95 8.43
C SER A 115 13.76 -15.20 6.95
N THR A 116 14.67 -15.83 6.20
CA THR A 116 14.45 -16.08 4.76
C THR A 116 13.08 -16.73 4.52
N PHE A 117 12.16 -15.97 3.93
CA PHE A 117 10.74 -16.28 3.70
C PHE A 117 9.87 -16.47 4.95
N GLY A 118 10.43 -16.37 6.15
CA GLY A 118 9.73 -16.44 7.41
C GLY A 118 9.39 -17.84 7.91
N THR A 119 9.30 -17.95 9.22
CA THR A 119 8.80 -19.13 9.92
C THR A 119 7.36 -18.88 10.39
N PHE A 120 6.63 -19.94 10.71
CA PHE A 120 5.26 -19.81 11.22
C PHE A 120 5.17 -18.94 12.48
N ALA A 121 6.16 -19.04 13.37
CA ALA A 121 6.23 -18.21 14.59
C ALA A 121 6.42 -16.72 14.31
N GLU A 122 7.18 -16.36 13.27
CA GLU A 122 7.39 -14.95 12.88
C GLU A 122 6.09 -14.33 12.30
N TYR A 123 5.30 -15.09 11.54
CA TYR A 123 3.98 -14.65 11.08
C TYR A 123 3.01 -14.43 12.25
N ILE A 124 2.98 -15.33 13.24
CA ILE A 124 2.20 -15.14 14.47
C ILE A 124 2.68 -13.90 15.25
N GLY A 125 4.00 -13.62 15.23
CA GLY A 125 4.56 -12.41 15.83
C GLY A 125 3.94 -11.14 15.25
N MET A 126 3.81 -11.06 13.92
CA MET A 126 3.16 -9.91 13.25
C MET A 126 1.70 -9.73 13.68
N GLU A 127 0.93 -10.83 13.79
CA GLU A 127 -0.45 -10.79 14.29
C GLU A 127 -0.51 -10.30 15.74
N THR A 128 0.42 -10.77 16.56
CA THR A 128 0.51 -10.38 17.97
C THR A 128 0.81 -8.89 18.13
N ASP A 129 1.69 -8.33 17.29
CA ASP A 129 2.03 -6.90 17.32
C ASP A 129 0.82 -6.03 17.01
N VAL A 130 0.04 -6.38 15.98
CA VAL A 130 -1.20 -5.68 15.63
C VAL A 130 -2.26 -5.81 16.72
N ALA A 131 -2.43 -7.01 17.29
CA ALA A 131 -3.37 -7.24 18.40
C ALA A 131 -2.96 -6.48 19.68
N ALA A 132 -1.65 -6.42 19.99
CA ALA A 132 -1.13 -5.64 21.12
C ALA A 132 -1.35 -4.14 20.98
N ALA A 133 -1.41 -3.64 19.74
CA ALA A 133 -1.78 -2.25 19.44
C ALA A 133 -3.30 -1.99 19.52
N ASN A 134 -4.10 -2.98 19.93
CA ASN A 134 -5.58 -2.94 19.93
C ASN A 134 -6.17 -2.54 18.56
N ALA A 135 -5.54 -2.99 17.49
CA ALA A 135 -5.91 -2.70 16.13
C ALA A 135 -6.38 -3.96 15.38
N ASP A 136 -6.70 -5.03 16.12
CA ASP A 136 -7.23 -6.28 15.57
C ASP A 136 -8.66 -6.05 15.06
N VAL A 137 -8.79 -6.01 13.75
CA VAL A 137 -10.05 -5.79 13.03
C VAL A 137 -10.29 -6.92 12.01
N ALA A 138 -11.53 -7.11 11.62
CA ALA A 138 -11.98 -8.29 10.88
C ALA A 138 -11.44 -8.45 9.44
N ASN A 139 -10.83 -7.40 8.85
CA ASN A 139 -10.42 -7.38 7.44
C ASN A 139 -8.90 -7.36 7.26
N MET A 140 -8.18 -8.15 8.06
CA MET A 140 -6.73 -8.25 7.95
C MET A 140 -6.31 -9.28 6.93
N PHE A 141 -5.19 -9.05 6.26
CA PHE A 141 -4.57 -10.01 5.37
C PHE A 141 -3.06 -9.80 5.27
N TYR A 142 -2.40 -10.83 4.77
CA TYR A 142 -0.99 -10.80 4.45
C TYR A 142 -0.78 -10.36 3.01
N LEU A 143 0.21 -9.50 2.79
CA LEU A 143 0.75 -9.20 1.47
C LEU A 143 2.16 -9.78 1.41
N ILE A 144 2.40 -10.69 0.46
CA ILE A 144 3.66 -11.44 0.32
C ILE A 144 4.14 -11.42 -1.14
N ASN A 145 5.43 -11.70 -1.35
CA ASN A 145 5.99 -11.86 -2.68
C ASN A 145 5.69 -13.27 -3.25
N ALA A 146 5.73 -13.41 -4.57
CA ALA A 146 5.54 -14.71 -5.24
C ALA A 146 6.59 -15.75 -4.84
N SER A 147 7.84 -15.33 -4.59
CA SER A 147 8.92 -16.21 -4.11
C SER A 147 8.62 -16.71 -2.69
N ALA A 148 8.18 -15.83 -1.79
CA ALA A 148 7.76 -16.18 -0.45
C ALA A 148 6.59 -17.17 -0.47
N ARG A 149 5.56 -16.94 -1.31
CA ARG A 149 4.46 -17.89 -1.49
C ARG A 149 4.95 -19.28 -1.90
N GLY A 150 5.91 -19.35 -2.82
CA GLY A 150 6.49 -20.63 -3.26
C GLY A 150 7.18 -21.39 -2.13
N ALA A 151 7.99 -20.68 -1.35
CA ALA A 151 8.69 -21.23 -0.19
C ALA A 151 7.72 -21.67 0.92
N LEU A 152 6.74 -20.85 1.28
CA LEU A 152 5.78 -21.12 2.35
C LEU A 152 4.85 -22.32 2.07
N LYS A 153 4.65 -22.66 0.80
CA LYS A 153 3.94 -23.89 0.41
C LYS A 153 4.71 -25.16 0.72
N SER A 154 6.02 -25.07 0.93
CA SER A 154 6.89 -26.21 1.30
C SER A 154 7.39 -26.11 2.73
N THR A 155 7.17 -25.00 3.43
CA THR A 155 7.58 -24.81 4.83
C THR A 155 6.51 -25.37 5.75
N GLU A 156 6.87 -26.33 6.58
CA GLU A 156 5.97 -26.94 7.58
C GLU A 156 5.73 -25.97 8.75
N LYS A 157 4.50 -25.94 9.29
CA LYS A 157 4.16 -25.17 10.52
C LYS A 157 4.91 -25.71 11.74
N ALA A 158 5.06 -27.02 11.84
CA ALA A 158 5.86 -27.71 12.84
C ALA A 158 6.49 -28.94 12.19
N SER A 159 7.69 -29.32 12.61
CA SER A 159 8.42 -30.43 12.03
C SER A 159 7.61 -31.74 12.04
N ASN A 160 7.56 -32.40 10.91
CA ASN A 160 6.88 -33.69 10.69
C ASN A 160 5.34 -33.66 10.84
N THR A 161 4.70 -32.54 10.57
CA THR A 161 3.22 -32.42 10.69
C THR A 161 2.50 -32.51 9.37
N ALA A 162 3.16 -32.42 8.23
CA ALA A 162 2.57 -32.29 6.89
C ALA A 162 1.52 -31.16 6.78
N GLN A 163 1.60 -30.14 7.64
CA GLN A 163 0.85 -28.91 7.57
C GLN A 163 1.78 -27.78 7.15
N PHE A 164 1.44 -27.08 6.08
CA PHE A 164 2.27 -26.01 5.54
C PHE A 164 1.82 -24.64 6.04
N VAL A 165 2.73 -23.68 6.06
CA VAL A 165 2.45 -22.30 6.50
C VAL A 165 1.43 -21.64 5.57
N PHE A 166 1.56 -21.89 4.26
CA PHE A 166 0.65 -21.36 3.26
C PHE A 166 -0.24 -22.48 2.68
N GLU A 167 -1.50 -22.47 3.06
CA GLU A 167 -2.53 -23.39 2.58
C GLU A 167 -3.79 -22.60 2.16
N ASN A 168 -4.52 -23.04 1.16
CA ASN A 168 -5.79 -22.45 0.69
C ASN A 168 -5.77 -20.93 0.40
N ASN A 169 -4.61 -20.37 0.03
CA ASN A 169 -4.36 -18.92 -0.08
C ASN A 169 -4.46 -18.16 1.25
N GLU A 170 -4.20 -18.81 2.36
CA GLU A 170 -4.23 -18.27 3.71
C GLU A 170 -2.94 -18.58 4.46
N ILE A 171 -2.58 -17.69 5.39
CA ILE A 171 -1.56 -17.89 6.41
C ILE A 171 -2.25 -17.72 7.75
N ASN A 172 -2.24 -18.75 8.59
CA ASN A 172 -2.85 -18.77 9.92
C ASN A 172 -4.33 -18.31 9.95
N GLY A 173 -5.12 -18.63 8.89
CA GLY A 173 -6.54 -18.26 8.81
C GLY A 173 -6.81 -16.86 8.26
N TYR A 174 -5.76 -16.08 7.95
CA TYR A 174 -5.89 -14.80 7.24
C TYR A 174 -5.57 -14.95 5.76
N PRO A 175 -6.34 -14.33 4.87
CA PRO A 175 -6.08 -14.39 3.44
C PRO A 175 -4.72 -13.78 3.11
N ALA A 176 -4.00 -14.39 2.17
CA ALA A 176 -2.70 -13.91 1.73
C ALA A 176 -2.73 -13.54 0.25
N ILE A 177 -2.48 -12.26 -0.03
CA ILE A 177 -2.43 -11.69 -1.36
C ILE A 177 -0.99 -11.65 -1.84
N VAL A 178 -0.77 -11.98 -3.10
CA VAL A 178 0.56 -11.98 -3.69
C VAL A 178 0.78 -10.73 -4.51
N SER A 179 1.86 -10.02 -4.21
CA SER A 179 2.32 -8.85 -4.98
C SER A 179 3.82 -8.93 -5.23
N ASN A 180 4.21 -8.81 -6.49
CA ASN A 180 5.63 -8.75 -6.86
C ASN A 180 6.26 -7.37 -6.59
N GLN A 181 5.50 -6.43 -6.07
CA GLN A 181 6.01 -5.12 -5.64
C GLN A 181 6.69 -5.19 -4.27
N LEU A 182 6.47 -6.27 -3.48
CA LEU A 182 7.25 -6.54 -2.29
C LEU A 182 8.60 -7.18 -2.63
N ALA A 183 9.64 -6.84 -1.85
CA ALA A 183 10.91 -7.55 -1.89
C ALA A 183 10.73 -9.01 -1.42
N ASN A 184 11.69 -9.88 -1.77
CA ASN A 184 11.52 -11.33 -1.58
C ASN A 184 11.25 -11.76 -0.13
N ASN A 185 11.84 -11.07 0.84
CA ASN A 185 11.71 -11.43 2.27
C ASN A 185 10.74 -10.51 3.00
N ASP A 186 10.25 -9.46 2.35
CA ASP A 186 9.36 -8.51 2.98
C ASP A 186 7.93 -9.07 3.02
N VAL A 187 7.27 -8.85 4.13
CA VAL A 187 5.88 -9.24 4.38
C VAL A 187 5.17 -8.04 5.00
N LEU A 188 3.96 -7.76 4.55
CA LEU A 188 3.11 -6.75 5.15
C LEU A 188 1.83 -7.41 5.65
N PHE A 189 1.52 -7.24 6.92
CA PHE A 189 0.28 -7.69 7.55
C PHE A 189 -0.50 -6.51 8.09
N GLY A 190 -1.80 -6.50 7.94
CA GLY A 190 -2.64 -5.46 8.53
C GLY A 190 -4.00 -5.27 7.88
N ASP A 191 -4.73 -4.27 8.39
CA ASP A 191 -6.02 -3.83 7.87
C ASP A 191 -5.85 -2.67 6.87
N PHE A 192 -5.98 -2.98 5.60
CA PHE A 192 -5.84 -1.99 4.53
C PHE A 192 -7.01 -1.00 4.44
N SER A 193 -8.10 -1.19 5.16
CA SER A 193 -9.16 -0.16 5.28
C SER A 193 -8.66 1.10 6.00
N GLN A 194 -7.59 0.96 6.80
CA GLN A 194 -6.91 2.06 7.49
C GLN A 194 -5.89 2.78 6.59
N PHE A 195 -5.63 2.26 5.39
CA PHE A 195 -4.81 2.91 4.38
C PHE A 195 -5.68 3.72 3.43
N VAL A 196 -5.38 5.00 3.32
CA VAL A 196 -6.13 5.95 2.49
C VAL A 196 -5.30 6.35 1.30
N ILE A 197 -5.90 6.25 0.13
CA ILE A 197 -5.35 6.76 -1.14
C ILE A 197 -6.14 7.99 -1.53
N GLY A 198 -5.52 9.16 -1.51
CA GLY A 198 -6.08 10.39 -2.02
C GLY A 198 -5.71 10.60 -3.48
N MET A 199 -6.71 10.88 -4.31
CA MET A 199 -6.55 11.15 -5.73
C MET A 199 -7.14 12.53 -6.04
N TRP A 200 -6.30 13.45 -6.50
CA TRP A 200 -6.70 14.80 -6.92
C TRP A 200 -7.09 14.83 -8.39
N SER A 201 -6.41 14.04 -9.22
CA SER A 201 -6.74 13.85 -10.63
C SER A 201 -6.94 12.38 -10.95
N GLY A 202 -7.67 12.09 -12.02
CA GLY A 202 -7.57 10.80 -12.71
C GLY A 202 -6.26 10.70 -13.46
N LEU A 203 -6.06 9.59 -14.17
CA LEU A 203 -4.95 9.47 -15.11
C LEU A 203 -5.20 10.41 -16.31
N ASP A 204 -4.40 11.47 -16.41
CA ASP A 204 -4.43 12.41 -17.53
C ASP A 204 -3.45 11.94 -18.59
N LEU A 205 -3.96 11.62 -19.78
CA LEU A 205 -3.19 11.15 -20.91
C LEU A 205 -3.22 12.21 -22.02
N THR A 206 -2.09 12.86 -22.25
CA THR A 206 -1.92 13.86 -23.30
C THR A 206 -1.03 13.32 -24.42
N VAL A 207 -1.50 13.43 -25.66
CA VAL A 207 -0.72 13.09 -26.87
C VAL A 207 -0.24 14.40 -27.50
N ASP A 208 1.07 14.59 -27.57
CA ASP A 208 1.68 15.77 -28.16
C ASP A 208 2.48 15.40 -29.43
N PRO A 209 1.92 15.71 -30.63
CA PRO A 209 2.61 15.46 -31.89
C PRO A 209 3.58 16.58 -32.27
N TYR A 210 3.65 17.67 -31.49
CA TYR A 210 4.40 18.86 -31.86
C TYR A 210 5.71 19.03 -31.12
N ALA A 211 5.82 18.54 -29.87
CA ALA A 211 7.00 18.70 -29.02
C ALA A 211 8.29 18.23 -29.69
N ASN A 212 8.26 17.13 -30.43
CA ASN A 212 9.40 16.55 -31.17
C ASN A 212 9.17 16.51 -32.68
N ALA A 213 8.47 17.48 -33.25
CA ALA A 213 8.11 17.52 -34.67
C ALA A 213 9.33 17.46 -35.59
N THR A 214 10.47 18.05 -35.21
CA THR A 214 11.75 18.02 -35.96
C THR A 214 12.38 16.62 -36.01
N ALA A 215 12.13 15.78 -35.03
CA ALA A 215 12.56 14.38 -34.98
C ALA A 215 11.56 13.43 -35.64
N GLY A 216 10.36 13.92 -36.00
CA GLY A 216 9.29 13.12 -36.56
C GLY A 216 8.73 12.10 -35.57
N SER A 217 8.68 12.45 -34.30
CA SER A 217 8.14 11.61 -33.22
C SER A 217 6.95 12.27 -32.51
N VAL A 218 6.19 11.44 -31.82
CA VAL A 218 5.02 11.82 -31.04
C VAL A 218 5.23 11.40 -29.60
N ILE A 219 4.92 12.30 -28.67
CA ILE A 219 5.04 12.04 -27.24
C ILE A 219 3.64 11.71 -26.67
N ILE A 220 3.56 10.64 -25.89
CA ILE A 220 2.44 10.40 -24.97
C ILE A 220 2.94 10.71 -23.55
N LEU A 221 2.28 11.66 -22.89
CA LEU A 221 2.52 12.05 -21.51
C LEU A 221 1.34 11.59 -20.66
N ALA A 222 1.64 10.93 -19.55
CA ALA A 222 0.65 10.57 -18.54
C ALA A 222 1.02 11.20 -17.20
N LEU A 223 0.06 11.84 -16.55
CA LEU A 223 0.22 12.46 -15.23
C LEU A 223 -0.93 12.01 -14.31
N GLN A 224 -0.63 11.85 -13.03
CA GLN A 224 -1.61 11.57 -12.00
C GLN A 224 -1.16 12.15 -10.67
N ASP A 225 -2.09 12.83 -9.96
CA ASP A 225 -1.82 13.40 -8.65
C ASP A 225 -2.41 12.55 -7.55
N VAL A 226 -1.55 12.07 -6.64
CA VAL A 226 -1.91 11.12 -5.58
C VAL A 226 -1.08 11.36 -4.33
N ASP A 227 -1.64 11.04 -3.17
CA ASP A 227 -0.91 10.91 -1.90
C ASP A 227 -1.51 9.80 -1.05
N PHE A 228 -0.74 9.33 -0.07
CA PHE A 228 -1.13 8.24 0.81
C PHE A 228 -1.18 8.70 2.26
N ALA A 229 -2.07 8.08 3.03
CA ALA A 229 -2.18 8.32 4.46
C ALA A 229 -2.54 7.03 5.20
N VAL A 230 -1.89 6.78 6.33
CA VAL A 230 -2.24 5.70 7.25
C VAL A 230 -2.98 6.31 8.43
N LYS A 231 -4.28 5.96 8.60
CA LYS A 231 -5.10 6.46 9.72
C LYS A 231 -4.65 5.88 11.04
N GLN A 232 -4.44 4.57 11.10
CA GLN A 232 -4.04 3.84 12.29
C GLN A 232 -2.78 3.03 12.00
N PRO A 233 -1.58 3.57 12.29
CA PRO A 233 -0.33 2.87 12.00
C PRO A 233 -0.20 1.52 12.71
N GLY A 234 -0.68 1.40 13.96
CA GLY A 234 -0.68 0.15 14.70
C GLY A 234 -1.54 -0.98 14.09
N ALA A 235 -2.37 -0.68 13.08
CA ALA A 235 -3.10 -1.70 12.31
C ALA A 235 -2.24 -2.39 11.25
N PHE A 236 -0.96 -2.03 11.15
CA PHE A 236 -0.02 -2.63 10.21
C PHE A 236 1.23 -3.12 10.94
N CYS A 237 1.76 -4.23 10.47
CA CYS A 237 3.07 -4.74 10.85
C CYS A 237 3.86 -5.09 9.59
N PHE A 238 5.09 -4.58 9.50
CA PHE A 238 6.00 -4.81 8.38
C PHE A 238 7.10 -5.77 8.81
N GLY A 239 7.22 -6.91 8.12
CA GLY A 239 8.26 -7.90 8.30
C GLY A 239 9.39 -7.71 7.28
N THR A 240 10.64 -7.71 7.72
CA THR A 240 11.83 -7.56 6.86
C THR A 240 13.00 -8.38 7.37
#